data_90034d9130b81e30a4e768947f01f9a8
#
_entry.id   90034d9130b81e30a4e768947f01f9a8
#
_cell.length_a   1.000
_cell.length_b   1.000
_cell.length_c   1.000
_cell.angle_alpha   90.00
_cell.angle_beta   90.00
_cell.angle_gamma   90.00
#
_symmetry.space_group_name_H-M   'P 1'
#
loop_
_entity.id
_entity.type
_entity.pdbx_description
1 polymer ?
#
loop_
_entity_poly.entity_id
_entity_poly.type
_entity_poly.pdbx_seq_one_letter_code
_entity_poly.pdbx_strand_id
1 'polypeptide(L)'
;TIIDASGLYVIPGLVDIHIHGAMGCDFSDGSAEGLLKIAKYLRSCGVTAFCPTSMTLPENQLLTAFASTREIPDDNSHAFIAGIHMEGPFLSPEKKGAQKASYLRAPDIDMFRRLSQACDNKIRIITIAPELSGADAFIREFHSQLTISLGHSTASYEIAQNAFAAGASHVTHLFNAMPPLHHRNPGIIGAATDCPHAMAEIICDGIHIHPSVIRNTFRMFGEDRMILISDAMRATGMDDGTSVSYTHLRAHET
;
A
#
# COMPACT_ATOMS: atom_id res chain seq x y z
N THR A 1 -10.44 -11.10 33.91
CA THR A 1 -8.97 -11.02 33.90
C THR A 1 -8.58 -9.57 34.19
N ILE A 2 -7.70 -9.36 35.15
CA ILE A 2 -7.11 -8.04 35.43
C ILE A 2 -5.73 -8.03 34.80
N ILE A 3 -5.41 -6.98 34.03
CA ILE A 3 -4.10 -6.75 33.45
C ILE A 3 -3.48 -5.57 34.21
N ASP A 4 -2.34 -5.80 34.84
CA ASP A 4 -1.57 -4.71 35.47
C ASP A 4 -0.76 -3.98 34.37
N ALA A 5 -1.11 -2.73 34.12
CA ALA A 5 -0.44 -1.85 33.16
C ALA A 5 0.35 -0.73 33.85
N SER A 6 0.73 -0.91 35.13
CA SER A 6 1.50 0.07 35.89
C SER A 6 2.82 0.40 35.18
N GLY A 7 3.03 1.69 34.89
CA GLY A 7 4.23 2.17 34.15
C GLY A 7 4.22 1.94 32.64
N LEU A 8 3.11 1.47 32.06
CA LEU A 8 2.93 1.26 30.62
C LEU A 8 1.94 2.26 30.03
N TYR A 9 2.04 2.47 28.72
CA TYR A 9 1.01 3.17 27.94
C TYR A 9 0.06 2.16 27.35
N VAL A 10 -1.25 2.41 27.46
CA VAL A 10 -2.28 1.63 26.76
C VAL A 10 -2.72 2.46 25.55
N ILE A 11 -2.51 1.93 24.36
CA ILE A 11 -2.86 2.58 23.10
C ILE A 11 -3.82 1.69 22.31
N PRO A 12 -4.61 2.23 21.38
CA PRO A 12 -5.31 1.42 20.37
C PRO A 12 -4.33 0.54 19.61
N GLY A 13 -4.77 -0.62 19.13
CA GLY A 13 -3.97 -1.45 18.25
C GLY A 13 -3.62 -0.70 16.96
N LEU A 14 -2.42 -0.94 16.46
CA LEU A 14 -1.94 -0.31 15.23
C LEU A 14 -2.69 -0.88 14.00
N VAL A 15 -2.76 -0.08 12.95
CA VAL A 15 -3.33 -0.47 11.65
C VAL A 15 -2.27 -0.25 10.58
N ASP A 16 -1.99 -1.28 9.78
CA ASP A 16 -1.06 -1.18 8.64
C ASP A 16 -1.83 -1.42 7.33
N ILE A 17 -1.96 -0.38 6.52
CA ILE A 17 -2.73 -0.43 5.27
C ILE A 17 -1.88 -0.73 4.04
N HIS A 18 -0.56 -0.92 4.21
CA HIS A 18 0.35 -1.21 3.12
C HIS A 18 1.45 -2.17 3.59
N ILE A 19 1.28 -3.46 3.32
CA ILE A 19 2.21 -4.52 3.68
C ILE A 19 2.11 -5.69 2.69
N HIS A 20 3.23 -6.09 2.10
CA HIS A 20 3.30 -7.20 1.15
C HIS A 20 3.49 -8.55 1.84
N GLY A 21 4.30 -8.60 2.89
CA GLY A 21 4.62 -9.87 3.52
C GLY A 21 5.41 -9.78 4.81
N ALA A 22 5.60 -10.94 5.44
CA ALA A 22 6.44 -11.16 6.61
C ALA A 22 6.72 -12.66 6.78
N MET A 23 7.72 -13.01 7.61
CA MET A 23 7.99 -14.39 8.03
C MET A 23 8.22 -15.36 6.86
N GLY A 24 8.84 -14.89 5.77
CA GLY A 24 9.11 -15.67 4.57
C GLY A 24 7.92 -15.82 3.61
N CYS A 25 6.75 -15.25 3.93
CA CYS A 25 5.53 -15.30 3.13
C CYS A 25 5.21 -13.94 2.51
N ASP A 26 4.50 -13.96 1.39
CA ASP A 26 4.03 -12.78 0.67
C ASP A 26 2.56 -12.97 0.30
N PHE A 27 1.74 -11.93 0.40
CA PHE A 27 0.33 -12.02 0.02
C PHE A 27 0.15 -12.47 -1.43
N SER A 28 1.05 -12.05 -2.30
CA SER A 28 1.04 -12.40 -3.71
C SER A 28 1.39 -13.86 -4.00
N ASP A 29 1.83 -14.65 -3.00
CA ASP A 29 2.00 -16.10 -3.14
C ASP A 29 0.64 -16.82 -3.28
N GLY A 30 -0.47 -16.17 -2.91
CA GLY A 30 -1.82 -16.73 -3.00
C GLY A 30 -2.09 -17.88 -2.02
N SER A 31 -1.34 -17.92 -0.92
CA SER A 31 -1.45 -18.95 0.13
C SER A 31 -2.21 -18.41 1.35
N ALA A 32 -3.34 -19.02 1.66
CA ALA A 32 -4.07 -18.70 2.89
C ALA A 32 -3.25 -19.00 4.16
N GLU A 33 -2.48 -20.10 4.16
CA GLU A 33 -1.58 -20.44 5.27
C GLU A 33 -0.51 -19.36 5.45
N GLY A 34 0.11 -18.91 4.34
CA GLY A 34 1.11 -17.83 4.34
C GLY A 34 0.51 -16.52 4.84
N LEU A 35 -0.67 -16.16 4.36
CA LEU A 35 -1.39 -14.96 4.80
C LEU A 35 -1.74 -15.01 6.30
N LEU A 36 -2.18 -16.15 6.80
CA LEU A 36 -2.45 -16.34 8.24
C LEU A 36 -1.17 -16.22 9.08
N LYS A 37 -0.02 -16.70 8.56
CA LYS A 37 1.28 -16.56 9.22
C LYS A 37 1.68 -15.07 9.32
N ILE A 38 1.50 -14.30 8.25
CA ILE A 38 1.70 -12.85 8.24
C ILE A 38 0.80 -12.19 9.30
N ALA A 39 -0.50 -12.50 9.29
CA ALA A 39 -1.48 -11.90 10.21
C ALA A 39 -1.17 -12.20 11.70
N LYS A 40 -0.68 -13.40 12.02
CA LYS A 40 -0.25 -13.77 13.37
C LYS A 40 1.00 -13.00 13.80
N TYR A 41 1.97 -12.87 12.90
CA TYR A 41 3.18 -12.09 13.16
C TYR A 41 2.83 -10.61 13.43
N LEU A 42 2.02 -10.00 12.59
CA LEU A 42 1.58 -8.61 12.76
C LEU A 42 0.92 -8.38 14.12
N ARG A 43 0.04 -9.28 14.55
CA ARG A 43 -0.57 -9.22 15.88
C ARG A 43 0.48 -9.23 16.99
N SER A 44 1.54 -10.03 16.87
CA SER A 44 2.62 -10.07 17.86
C SER A 44 3.42 -8.76 17.91
N CYS A 45 3.39 -7.97 16.82
CA CYS A 45 3.99 -6.63 16.71
C CYS A 45 3.04 -5.49 17.15
N GLY A 46 1.83 -5.82 17.65
CA GLY A 46 0.84 -4.82 18.08
C GLY A 46 -0.05 -4.28 16.95
N VAL A 47 0.08 -4.79 15.72
CA VAL A 47 -0.83 -4.49 14.60
C VAL A 47 -2.08 -5.36 14.74
N THR A 48 -3.23 -4.74 14.93
CA THR A 48 -4.50 -5.45 15.14
C THR A 48 -5.34 -5.55 13.88
N ALA A 49 -5.10 -4.69 12.88
CA ALA A 49 -5.75 -4.73 11.59
C ALA A 49 -4.76 -4.36 10.48
N PHE A 50 -4.93 -4.94 9.29
CA PHE A 50 -4.05 -4.64 8.16
C PHE A 50 -4.75 -4.82 6.81
N CYS A 51 -4.17 -4.23 5.77
CA CYS A 51 -4.53 -4.49 4.38
C CYS A 51 -3.38 -5.23 3.69
N PRO A 52 -3.47 -6.56 3.48
CA PRO A 52 -2.49 -7.24 2.65
C PRO A 52 -2.44 -6.59 1.26
N THR A 53 -1.21 -6.32 0.81
CA THR A 53 -0.96 -5.54 -0.40
C THR A 53 -0.40 -6.44 -1.49
N SER A 54 -1.07 -6.44 -2.66
CA SER A 54 -0.60 -7.23 -3.80
C SER A 54 0.50 -6.52 -4.56
N MET A 55 1.39 -7.30 -5.16
CA MET A 55 2.31 -6.83 -6.19
C MET A 55 1.66 -6.85 -7.57
N THR A 56 2.33 -6.26 -8.57
CA THR A 56 1.96 -6.37 -9.98
C THR A 56 2.20 -7.79 -10.48
N LEU A 57 1.13 -8.52 -10.75
CA LEU A 57 1.11 -9.91 -11.20
C LEU A 57 0.18 -10.11 -12.40
N PRO A 58 0.29 -11.25 -13.12
CA PRO A 58 -0.74 -11.68 -14.04
C PRO A 58 -2.10 -11.83 -13.34
N GLU A 59 -3.18 -11.54 -14.07
CA GLU A 59 -4.54 -11.54 -13.51
C GLU A 59 -4.90 -12.85 -12.80
N ASN A 60 -4.54 -13.99 -13.36
CA ASN A 60 -4.81 -15.31 -12.74
C ASN A 60 -4.13 -15.47 -11.37
N GLN A 61 -2.93 -14.93 -11.20
CA GLN A 61 -2.23 -14.96 -9.91
C GLN A 61 -2.86 -13.99 -8.91
N LEU A 62 -3.27 -12.79 -9.35
CA LEU A 62 -4.01 -11.85 -8.52
C LEU A 62 -5.34 -12.45 -8.06
N LEU A 63 -6.08 -13.14 -8.95
CA LEU A 63 -7.32 -13.83 -8.58
C LEU A 63 -7.09 -14.86 -7.47
N THR A 64 -6.01 -15.63 -7.55
CA THR A 64 -5.64 -16.62 -6.51
C THR A 64 -5.28 -15.93 -5.20
N ALA A 65 -4.43 -14.89 -5.25
CA ALA A 65 -4.01 -14.14 -4.06
C ALA A 65 -5.22 -13.50 -3.35
N PHE A 66 -6.12 -12.88 -4.10
CA PHE A 66 -7.28 -12.21 -3.52
C PHE A 66 -8.30 -13.20 -2.95
N ALA A 67 -8.52 -14.33 -3.63
CA ALA A 67 -9.39 -15.39 -3.14
C ALA A 67 -8.90 -16.00 -1.82
N SER A 68 -7.59 -16.05 -1.57
CA SER A 68 -7.02 -16.61 -0.33
C SER A 68 -7.49 -15.89 0.94
N THR A 69 -7.91 -14.61 0.83
CA THR A 69 -8.46 -13.86 1.97
C THR A 69 -9.77 -14.41 2.50
N ARG A 70 -10.49 -15.21 1.72
CA ARG A 70 -11.76 -15.85 2.14
C ARG A 70 -11.54 -17.01 3.10
N GLU A 71 -10.35 -17.60 3.07
CA GLU A 71 -10.00 -18.77 3.86
C GLU A 71 -9.46 -18.43 5.25
N ILE A 72 -9.24 -17.13 5.51
CA ILE A 72 -8.74 -16.67 6.81
C ILE A 72 -9.89 -16.69 7.82
N PRO A 73 -9.74 -17.39 8.98
CA PRO A 73 -10.75 -17.43 10.00
C PRO A 73 -11.10 -16.04 10.53
N ASP A 74 -12.36 -15.81 10.87
CA ASP A 74 -12.78 -14.59 11.56
C ASP A 74 -12.72 -14.82 13.08
N ASP A 75 -11.51 -14.77 13.63
CA ASP A 75 -11.26 -14.95 15.05
C ASP A 75 -10.21 -13.96 15.58
N ASN A 76 -10.02 -13.93 16.89
CA ASN A 76 -9.08 -13.04 17.55
C ASN A 76 -7.65 -13.60 17.66
N SER A 77 -7.28 -14.65 16.95
CA SER A 77 -5.95 -15.26 17.05
C SER A 77 -4.86 -14.55 16.22
N HIS A 78 -5.28 -13.64 15.34
CA HIS A 78 -4.41 -12.93 14.39
C HIS A 78 -4.88 -11.48 14.19
N ALA A 79 -4.13 -10.66 13.44
CA ALA A 79 -4.55 -9.32 13.01
C ALA A 79 -5.71 -9.44 12.00
N PHE A 80 -6.71 -8.58 12.12
CA PHE A 80 -7.89 -8.56 11.25
C PHE A 80 -7.53 -8.04 9.84
N ILE A 81 -8.06 -8.68 8.80
CA ILE A 81 -7.94 -8.20 7.43
C ILE A 81 -9.02 -7.14 7.17
N ALA A 82 -8.63 -5.85 7.25
CA ALA A 82 -9.54 -4.72 7.06
C ALA A 82 -9.98 -4.53 5.60
N GLY A 83 -9.20 -5.03 4.67
CA GLY A 83 -9.42 -4.98 3.24
C GLY A 83 -8.18 -5.42 2.49
N ILE A 84 -8.18 -5.30 1.17
CA ILE A 84 -7.01 -5.54 0.32
C ILE A 84 -6.54 -4.18 -0.23
N HIS A 85 -5.24 -3.95 -0.24
CA HIS A 85 -4.60 -2.89 -1.00
C HIS A 85 -4.08 -3.49 -2.32
N MET A 86 -4.63 -3.08 -3.44
CA MET A 86 -4.20 -3.50 -4.77
C MET A 86 -3.13 -2.52 -5.26
N GLU A 87 -1.84 -2.87 -5.14
CA GLU A 87 -0.73 -2.08 -5.66
C GLU A 87 -0.31 -2.59 -7.04
N GLY A 88 -0.79 -1.92 -8.06
CA GLY A 88 -0.66 -2.35 -9.45
C GLY A 88 -1.75 -3.33 -9.89
N PRO A 89 -1.78 -3.67 -11.17
CA PRO A 89 -0.78 -3.43 -12.20
C PRO A 89 -0.90 -2.07 -12.95
N PHE A 90 -1.69 -1.13 -12.49
CA PHE A 90 -1.99 0.14 -13.15
C PHE A 90 -0.97 1.23 -12.79
N LEU A 91 0.31 0.92 -12.96
CA LEU A 91 1.45 1.73 -12.52
C LEU A 91 2.30 2.17 -13.71
N SER A 92 3.02 3.28 -13.55
CA SER A 92 3.94 3.80 -14.56
C SER A 92 5.16 2.88 -14.75
N PRO A 93 5.49 2.49 -15.99
CA PRO A 93 6.70 1.72 -16.26
C PRO A 93 8.00 2.42 -15.80
N GLU A 94 8.03 3.75 -15.84
CA GLU A 94 9.19 4.55 -15.44
C GLU A 94 9.39 4.59 -13.92
N LYS A 95 8.30 4.42 -13.17
CA LYS A 95 8.27 4.44 -11.70
C LYS A 95 7.86 3.11 -11.08
N LYS A 96 8.06 2.03 -11.82
CA LYS A 96 7.66 0.68 -11.41
C LYS A 96 8.31 0.20 -10.11
N GLY A 97 9.46 0.74 -9.72
CA GLY A 97 10.21 0.23 -8.57
C GLY A 97 10.53 -1.26 -8.72
N ALA A 98 10.16 -2.02 -7.71
CA ALA A 98 10.28 -3.49 -7.66
C ALA A 98 9.30 -4.23 -8.58
N GLN A 99 8.28 -3.58 -9.09
CA GLN A 99 7.21 -4.19 -9.87
C GLN A 99 7.72 -4.74 -11.20
N LYS A 100 7.17 -5.87 -11.67
CA LYS A 100 7.61 -6.52 -12.91
C LYS A 100 7.01 -5.82 -14.12
N ALA A 101 7.87 -5.16 -14.92
CA ALA A 101 7.46 -4.34 -16.06
C ALA A 101 6.53 -5.05 -17.06
N SER A 102 6.75 -6.36 -17.31
CA SER A 102 5.93 -7.14 -18.27
C SER A 102 4.47 -7.37 -17.82
N TYR A 103 4.14 -7.09 -16.56
CA TYR A 103 2.79 -7.25 -16.02
C TYR A 103 2.07 -5.93 -15.82
N LEU A 104 2.76 -4.80 -16.01
CA LEU A 104 2.15 -3.47 -15.97
C LEU A 104 1.16 -3.31 -17.13
N ARG A 105 0.08 -2.61 -16.87
CA ARG A 105 -0.95 -2.31 -17.88
C ARG A 105 -1.70 -1.02 -17.57
N ALA A 106 -2.40 -0.51 -18.55
CA ALA A 106 -3.34 0.58 -18.34
C ALA A 106 -4.49 0.14 -17.43
N PRO A 107 -5.14 1.07 -16.72
CA PRO A 107 -6.33 0.79 -15.92
C PRO A 107 -7.41 0.06 -16.71
N ASP A 108 -7.89 -1.04 -16.15
CA ASP A 108 -8.88 -1.95 -16.75
C ASP A 108 -10.02 -2.19 -15.75
N ILE A 109 -11.17 -1.58 -16.03
CA ILE A 109 -12.35 -1.63 -15.17
C ILE A 109 -12.89 -3.07 -15.05
N ASP A 110 -12.89 -3.82 -16.14
CA ASP A 110 -13.43 -5.18 -16.13
C ASP A 110 -12.52 -6.16 -15.40
N MET A 111 -11.21 -6.01 -15.55
CA MET A 111 -10.24 -6.75 -14.73
C MET A 111 -10.43 -6.44 -13.24
N PHE A 112 -10.54 -5.17 -12.87
CA PHE A 112 -10.79 -4.78 -11.48
C PHE A 112 -12.08 -5.41 -10.92
N ARG A 113 -13.17 -5.40 -11.67
CA ARG A 113 -14.43 -6.03 -11.25
C ARG A 113 -14.29 -7.53 -11.01
N ARG A 114 -13.57 -8.26 -11.88
CA ARG A 114 -13.29 -9.69 -11.68
C ARG A 114 -12.46 -9.94 -10.42
N LEU A 115 -11.42 -9.14 -10.20
CA LEU A 115 -10.59 -9.23 -9.00
C LEU A 115 -11.38 -8.94 -7.72
N SER A 116 -12.22 -7.90 -7.75
CA SER A 116 -13.08 -7.54 -6.62
C SER A 116 -14.07 -8.66 -6.25
N GLN A 117 -14.67 -9.30 -7.25
CA GLN A 117 -15.54 -10.45 -7.03
C GLN A 117 -14.79 -11.64 -6.42
N ALA A 118 -13.54 -11.86 -6.80
CA ALA A 118 -12.74 -12.97 -6.28
C ALA A 118 -12.50 -12.90 -4.77
N CYS A 119 -12.55 -11.72 -4.17
CA CYS A 119 -12.36 -11.48 -2.73
C CYS A 119 -13.60 -10.90 -2.04
N ASP A 120 -14.82 -11.16 -2.51
CA ASP A 120 -16.08 -10.66 -1.93
C ASP A 120 -16.09 -9.13 -1.77
N ASN A 121 -15.55 -8.41 -2.75
CA ASN A 121 -15.42 -6.95 -2.77
C ASN A 121 -14.60 -6.40 -1.58
N LYS A 122 -13.58 -7.12 -1.13
CA LYS A 122 -12.70 -6.68 -0.05
C LYS A 122 -11.58 -5.73 -0.48
N ILE A 123 -11.42 -5.40 -1.78
CA ILE A 123 -10.49 -4.35 -2.20
C ILE A 123 -10.99 -3.03 -1.63
N ARG A 124 -10.15 -2.36 -0.84
CA ARG A 124 -10.45 -1.07 -0.21
C ARG A 124 -9.58 0.05 -0.71
N ILE A 125 -8.36 -0.27 -1.11
CA ILE A 125 -7.38 0.69 -1.60
C ILE A 125 -6.84 0.18 -2.93
N ILE A 126 -6.66 1.08 -3.88
CA ILE A 126 -5.95 0.81 -5.13
C ILE A 126 -4.92 1.89 -5.41
N THR A 127 -3.68 1.47 -5.68
CA THR A 127 -2.64 2.37 -6.16
C THR A 127 -2.67 2.43 -7.68
N ILE A 128 -2.70 3.65 -8.22
CA ILE A 128 -2.80 3.92 -9.66
C ILE A 128 -1.88 5.08 -10.06
N ALA A 129 -1.27 4.99 -11.24
CA ALA A 129 -0.56 6.09 -11.88
C ALA A 129 -1.55 6.93 -12.71
N PRO A 130 -1.87 8.17 -12.28
CA PRO A 130 -2.95 8.96 -12.88
C PRO A 130 -2.66 9.45 -14.30
N GLU A 131 -1.41 9.45 -14.73
CA GLU A 131 -1.01 9.79 -16.10
C GLU A 131 -1.34 8.71 -17.14
N LEU A 132 -1.70 7.50 -16.71
CA LEU A 132 -2.01 6.41 -17.62
C LEU A 132 -3.35 6.65 -18.32
N SER A 133 -3.39 6.26 -19.60
CA SER A 133 -4.65 6.29 -20.37
C SER A 133 -5.73 5.46 -19.67
N GLY A 134 -6.90 6.04 -19.46
CA GLY A 134 -8.04 5.40 -18.76
C GLY A 134 -8.05 5.62 -17.24
N ALA A 135 -7.00 6.22 -16.63
CA ALA A 135 -6.95 6.44 -15.19
C ALA A 135 -8.06 7.39 -14.71
N ASP A 136 -8.33 8.49 -15.41
CA ASP A 136 -9.42 9.43 -15.06
C ASP A 136 -10.78 8.73 -15.04
N ALA A 137 -11.08 7.92 -16.05
CA ALA A 137 -12.33 7.16 -16.12
C ALA A 137 -12.44 6.15 -14.97
N PHE A 138 -11.34 5.45 -14.65
CA PHE A 138 -11.29 4.51 -13.55
C PHE A 138 -11.52 5.21 -12.19
N ILE A 139 -10.84 6.34 -11.95
CA ILE A 139 -11.00 7.13 -10.72
C ILE A 139 -12.46 7.55 -10.55
N ARG A 140 -13.07 8.14 -11.58
CA ARG A 140 -14.48 8.60 -11.53
C ARG A 140 -15.46 7.46 -11.28
N GLU A 141 -15.21 6.28 -11.84
CA GLU A 141 -16.07 5.11 -11.64
C GLU A 141 -16.05 4.59 -10.20
N PHE A 142 -14.88 4.57 -9.56
CA PHE A 142 -14.70 3.84 -8.31
C PHE A 142 -14.44 4.69 -7.06
N HIS A 143 -14.22 6.00 -7.17
CA HIS A 143 -13.85 6.84 -6.01
C HIS A 143 -14.84 6.81 -4.84
N SER A 144 -16.11 6.52 -5.09
CA SER A 144 -17.13 6.41 -4.03
C SER A 144 -17.13 5.05 -3.32
N GLN A 145 -16.43 4.05 -3.86
CA GLN A 145 -16.40 2.68 -3.37
C GLN A 145 -15.04 2.30 -2.78
N LEU A 146 -13.97 2.97 -3.24
CA LEU A 146 -12.58 2.67 -2.93
C LEU A 146 -11.82 3.94 -2.53
N THR A 147 -10.77 3.76 -1.76
CA THR A 147 -9.70 4.75 -1.64
C THR A 147 -8.81 4.64 -2.88
N ILE A 148 -8.83 5.64 -3.73
CA ILE A 148 -7.93 5.73 -4.89
C ILE A 148 -6.66 6.43 -4.45
N SER A 149 -5.54 5.73 -4.49
CA SER A 149 -4.23 6.21 -4.09
C SER A 149 -3.35 6.47 -5.31
N LEU A 150 -2.69 7.62 -5.35
CA LEU A 150 -1.74 7.96 -6.39
C LEU A 150 -0.34 7.48 -6.00
N GLY A 151 0.29 6.67 -6.83
CA GLY A 151 1.62 6.12 -6.57
C GLY A 151 2.24 5.47 -7.79
N HIS A 152 3.52 5.16 -7.72
CA HIS A 152 4.28 4.58 -8.83
C HIS A 152 4.06 5.34 -10.16
N SER A 153 4.25 6.65 -10.13
CA SER A 153 3.74 7.58 -11.14
C SER A 153 4.76 8.65 -11.48
N THR A 154 4.73 9.12 -12.72
CA THR A 154 5.50 10.28 -13.21
C THR A 154 4.64 11.55 -13.29
N ALA A 155 3.42 11.54 -12.75
CA ALA A 155 2.46 12.61 -12.89
C ALA A 155 3.02 13.98 -12.48
N SER A 156 2.72 14.99 -13.31
CA SER A 156 2.94 16.38 -12.96
C SER A 156 1.97 16.83 -11.85
N TYR A 157 2.19 18.02 -11.33
CA TYR A 157 1.29 18.67 -10.39
C TYR A 157 -0.14 18.76 -10.94
N GLU A 158 -0.30 19.19 -12.19
CA GLU A 158 -1.61 19.38 -12.83
C GLU A 158 -2.34 18.05 -13.04
N ILE A 159 -1.62 17.00 -13.45
CA ILE A 159 -2.21 15.65 -13.60
C ILE A 159 -2.69 15.13 -12.25
N ALA A 160 -1.89 15.29 -11.19
CA ALA A 160 -2.26 14.87 -9.85
C ALA A 160 -3.45 15.68 -9.30
N GLN A 161 -3.48 17.00 -9.51
CA GLN A 161 -4.62 17.85 -9.13
C GLN A 161 -5.91 17.42 -9.83
N ASN A 162 -5.84 17.09 -11.12
CA ASN A 162 -7.00 16.59 -11.86
C ASN A 162 -7.46 15.24 -11.31
N ALA A 163 -6.54 14.35 -10.93
CA ALA A 163 -6.87 13.07 -10.31
C ALA A 163 -7.55 13.24 -8.93
N PHE A 164 -7.07 14.17 -8.10
CA PHE A 164 -7.75 14.52 -6.83
C PHE A 164 -9.13 15.12 -7.08
N ALA A 165 -9.27 16.00 -8.06
CA ALA A 165 -10.57 16.57 -8.44
C ALA A 165 -11.53 15.50 -9.02
N ALA A 166 -11.00 14.42 -9.63
CA ALA A 166 -11.78 13.28 -10.10
C ALA A 166 -12.21 12.32 -8.98
N GLY A 167 -11.61 12.43 -7.78
CA GLY A 167 -11.99 11.66 -6.60
C GLY A 167 -10.87 10.79 -5.99
N ALA A 168 -9.62 10.87 -6.47
CA ALA A 168 -8.49 10.33 -5.73
C ALA A 168 -8.38 11.05 -4.39
N SER A 169 -7.97 10.34 -3.34
CA SER A 169 -7.94 10.89 -1.98
C SER A 169 -6.72 10.46 -1.17
N HIS A 170 -5.76 9.80 -1.82
CA HIS A 170 -4.65 9.19 -1.11
C HIS A 170 -3.38 9.22 -1.96
N VAL A 171 -2.21 9.12 -1.30
CA VAL A 171 -0.90 8.96 -1.94
C VAL A 171 -0.16 7.80 -1.30
N THR A 172 0.30 6.88 -2.12
CA THR A 172 1.01 5.66 -1.72
C THR A 172 2.47 6.01 -1.40
N HIS A 173 3.01 5.51 -0.27
CA HIS A 173 4.41 5.63 0.20
C HIS A 173 5.12 6.89 -0.31
N LEU A 174 4.63 8.05 0.15
CA LEU A 174 5.06 9.39 -0.27
C LEU A 174 6.59 9.49 -0.44
N PHE A 175 7.07 10.13 -1.50
CA PHE A 175 8.44 10.25 -2.00
C PHE A 175 8.97 9.02 -2.75
N ASN A 176 8.50 7.81 -2.46
CA ASN A 176 8.99 6.61 -3.11
C ASN A 176 8.28 6.38 -4.44
N ALA A 177 9.03 5.96 -5.46
CA ALA A 177 8.53 5.69 -6.81
C ALA A 177 7.68 6.83 -7.43
N MET A 178 8.04 8.09 -7.14
CA MET A 178 7.43 9.29 -7.74
C MET A 178 8.50 10.38 -7.99
N PRO A 179 8.18 11.47 -8.73
CA PRO A 179 9.07 12.62 -8.85
C PRO A 179 9.29 13.30 -7.49
N PRO A 180 10.49 13.84 -7.22
CA PRO A 180 10.76 14.56 -5.97
C PRO A 180 9.97 15.87 -5.91
N LEU A 181 9.75 16.38 -4.69
CA LEU A 181 9.22 17.73 -4.48
C LEU A 181 10.26 18.76 -4.95
N HIS A 182 10.09 19.27 -6.16
CA HIS A 182 10.97 20.26 -6.75
C HIS A 182 10.31 21.62 -6.80
N HIS A 183 11.07 22.70 -6.50
CA HIS A 183 10.55 24.05 -6.35
C HIS A 183 9.82 24.66 -7.57
N ARG A 184 9.94 24.05 -8.75
CA ARG A 184 9.22 24.46 -9.98
C ARG A 184 8.31 23.36 -10.53
N ASN A 185 8.55 22.10 -10.14
CA ASN A 185 7.79 20.95 -10.60
C ASN A 185 7.42 20.11 -9.36
N PRO A 186 6.45 20.55 -8.53
CA PRO A 186 6.20 19.93 -7.23
C PRO A 186 5.56 18.53 -7.30
N GLY A 187 5.08 18.13 -8.47
CA GLY A 187 4.56 16.78 -8.74
C GLY A 187 3.40 16.39 -7.85
N ILE A 188 3.24 15.08 -7.63
CA ILE A 188 2.19 14.51 -6.78
C ILE A 188 2.30 15.04 -5.35
N ILE A 189 3.51 15.20 -4.82
CA ILE A 189 3.75 15.64 -3.44
C ILE A 189 3.15 17.03 -3.20
N GLY A 190 3.46 17.98 -4.10
CA GLY A 190 2.89 19.33 -4.03
C GLY A 190 1.37 19.34 -4.20
N ALA A 191 0.87 18.58 -5.18
CA ALA A 191 -0.57 18.47 -5.43
C ALA A 191 -1.32 17.90 -4.22
N ALA A 192 -0.78 16.88 -3.55
CA ALA A 192 -1.36 16.30 -2.36
C ALA A 192 -1.31 17.25 -1.16
N THR A 193 -0.25 18.06 -1.05
CA THR A 193 -0.14 19.06 0.01
C THR A 193 -1.24 20.10 -0.11
N ASP A 194 -1.53 20.56 -1.33
CA ASP A 194 -2.54 21.57 -1.63
C ASP A 194 -3.98 21.01 -1.65
N CYS A 195 -4.15 19.69 -1.62
CA CYS A 195 -5.44 19.02 -1.58
C CYS A 195 -5.83 18.67 -0.13
N PRO A 196 -6.78 19.38 0.52
CA PRO A 196 -7.06 19.22 1.95
C PRO A 196 -7.59 17.83 2.34
N HIS A 197 -8.20 17.11 1.41
CA HIS A 197 -8.74 15.77 1.65
C HIS A 197 -7.78 14.63 1.28
N ALA A 198 -6.62 14.94 0.71
CA ALA A 198 -5.64 13.92 0.38
C ALA A 198 -4.88 13.45 1.61
N MET A 199 -4.92 12.15 1.88
CA MET A 199 -4.10 11.47 2.88
C MET A 199 -2.80 10.98 2.24
N ALA A 200 -1.74 10.82 3.01
CA ALA A 200 -0.47 10.34 2.47
C ALA A 200 0.14 9.25 3.37
N GLU A 201 0.50 8.13 2.75
CA GLU A 201 1.29 7.10 3.40
C GLU A 201 2.75 7.53 3.52
N ILE A 202 3.40 7.13 4.60
CA ILE A 202 4.82 7.39 4.81
C ILE A 202 5.50 6.23 5.52
N ILE A 203 6.68 5.83 5.03
CA ILE A 203 7.55 4.84 5.65
C ILE A 203 8.52 5.58 6.57
N CYS A 204 8.42 5.35 7.88
CA CYS A 204 9.18 6.09 8.90
C CYS A 204 10.34 5.29 9.52
N ASP A 205 10.93 4.35 8.78
CA ASP A 205 12.04 3.51 9.24
C ASP A 205 13.40 4.24 9.35
N GLY A 206 13.48 5.48 8.84
CA GLY A 206 14.71 6.29 8.81
C GLY A 206 15.70 5.88 7.73
N ILE A 207 15.36 4.87 6.90
CA ILE A 207 16.16 4.36 5.78
C ILE A 207 15.57 4.87 4.46
N HIS A 208 14.29 4.62 4.20
CA HIS A 208 13.59 5.07 2.99
C HIS A 208 13.52 6.60 2.91
N ILE A 209 13.31 7.25 4.04
CA ILE A 209 13.16 8.71 4.12
C ILE A 209 14.00 9.25 5.27
N HIS A 210 14.84 10.24 4.97
CA HIS A 210 15.66 10.88 6.00
C HIS A 210 14.77 11.53 7.09
N PRO A 211 15.11 11.40 8.39
CA PRO A 211 14.27 11.91 9.49
C PRO A 211 13.94 13.41 9.41
N SER A 212 14.80 14.23 8.80
CA SER A 212 14.50 15.65 8.55
C SER A 212 13.35 15.82 7.53
N VAL A 213 13.30 14.99 6.49
CA VAL A 213 12.22 15.02 5.49
C VAL A 213 10.92 14.57 6.14
N ILE A 214 10.93 13.49 6.94
CA ILE A 214 9.76 13.04 7.71
C ILE A 214 9.17 14.19 8.54
N ARG A 215 9.99 14.88 9.35
CA ARG A 215 9.52 16.01 10.17
C ARG A 215 8.92 17.14 9.33
N ASN A 216 9.51 17.45 8.17
CA ASN A 216 8.99 18.50 7.28
C ASN A 216 7.68 18.05 6.61
N THR A 217 7.54 16.76 6.29
CA THR A 217 6.31 16.21 5.73
C THR A 217 5.14 16.37 6.69
N PHE A 218 5.32 16.05 7.97
CA PHE A 218 4.30 16.29 8.99
C PHE A 218 3.92 17.76 9.14
N ARG A 219 4.87 18.69 8.94
CA ARG A 219 4.58 20.13 8.94
C ARG A 219 3.77 20.58 7.72
N MET A 220 4.03 19.95 6.55
CA MET A 220 3.29 20.26 5.30
C MET A 220 1.87 19.71 5.29
N PHE A 221 1.70 18.47 5.76
CA PHE A 221 0.41 17.77 5.71
C PHE A 221 -0.43 17.92 6.99
N GLY A 222 0.21 18.16 8.14
CA GLY A 222 -0.40 18.00 9.46
C GLY A 222 -0.47 16.53 9.87
N GLU A 223 -0.73 16.27 11.15
CA GLU A 223 -0.77 14.91 11.69
C GLU A 223 -2.00 14.12 11.19
N ASP A 224 -3.11 14.80 10.98
CA ASP A 224 -4.40 14.21 10.61
C ASP A 224 -4.43 13.63 9.18
N ARG A 225 -3.46 13.99 8.33
CA ARG A 225 -3.38 13.52 6.94
C ARG A 225 -2.23 12.56 6.67
N MET A 226 -1.47 12.18 7.69
CA MET A 226 -0.34 11.25 7.56
C MET A 226 -0.72 9.86 8.05
N ILE A 227 -0.41 8.85 7.26
CA ILE A 227 -0.64 7.44 7.58
C ILE A 227 0.70 6.72 7.61
N LEU A 228 1.06 6.17 8.77
CA LEU A 228 2.26 5.36 8.92
C LEU A 228 2.00 3.97 8.34
N ILE A 229 2.88 3.53 7.46
CA ILE A 229 2.87 2.19 6.87
C ILE A 229 4.22 1.51 7.05
N SER A 230 4.24 0.19 6.96
CA SER A 230 5.50 -0.55 6.98
C SER A 230 6.09 -0.76 5.59
N ASP A 231 5.26 -0.96 4.58
CA ASP A 231 5.65 -1.47 3.27
C ASP A 231 6.55 -2.73 3.39
N ALA A 232 6.28 -3.52 4.44
CA ALA A 232 7.09 -4.66 4.80
C ALA A 232 6.94 -5.79 3.77
N MET A 233 8.04 -6.50 3.57
CA MET A 233 8.14 -7.59 2.59
C MET A 233 8.39 -8.92 3.31
N ARG A 234 8.44 -10.03 2.56
CA ARG A 234 8.61 -11.38 3.10
C ARG A 234 9.81 -11.58 4.04
N ALA A 235 10.87 -10.75 3.95
CA ALA A 235 12.03 -10.81 4.82
C ALA A 235 11.75 -10.33 6.24
N THR A 236 10.70 -9.54 6.44
CA THR A 236 10.35 -8.98 7.74
C THR A 236 10.11 -10.09 8.77
N GLY A 237 10.77 -9.98 9.92
CA GLY A 237 10.71 -10.98 10.99
C GLY A 237 11.53 -12.24 10.75
N MET A 238 12.32 -12.31 9.67
CA MET A 238 13.28 -13.38 9.42
C MET A 238 14.65 -13.03 10.04
N ASP A 239 15.47 -14.05 10.24
CA ASP A 239 16.86 -13.85 10.60
C ASP A 239 17.63 -13.17 9.46
N ASP A 240 18.75 -12.49 9.80
CA ASP A 240 19.64 -11.87 8.83
C ASP A 240 20.07 -12.85 7.75
N GLY A 241 19.94 -12.46 6.50
CA GLY A 241 20.27 -13.33 5.37
C GLY A 241 19.81 -12.80 4.04
N THR A 242 19.88 -13.62 3.02
CA THR A 242 19.40 -13.26 1.67
C THR A 242 17.93 -13.66 1.54
N SER A 243 17.05 -12.67 1.39
CA SER A 243 15.65 -12.88 1.01
C SER A 243 15.39 -12.34 -0.39
N VAL A 244 14.57 -13.05 -1.17
CA VAL A 244 14.16 -12.61 -2.50
C VAL A 244 12.67 -12.29 -2.45
N SER A 245 12.37 -11.01 -2.54
CA SER A 245 11.02 -10.56 -2.85
C SER A 245 10.95 -10.34 -4.34
N TYR A 246 10.05 -11.07 -5.02
CA TYR A 246 10.01 -11.09 -6.49
C TYR A 246 11.39 -11.23 -7.15
N THR A 247 11.52 -11.95 -8.19
CA THR A 247 12.73 -12.45 -8.83
C THR A 247 13.93 -11.50 -8.98
N HIS A 248 13.87 -10.24 -8.49
CA HIS A 248 14.89 -9.22 -8.74
C HIS A 248 15.27 -8.33 -7.55
N LEU A 249 14.59 -8.40 -6.40
CA LEU A 249 15.04 -7.68 -5.21
C LEU A 249 15.71 -8.65 -4.24
N ARG A 250 16.99 -8.40 -3.98
CA ARG A 250 17.69 -8.94 -2.81
C ARG A 250 17.56 -7.92 -1.71
N ALA A 251 16.83 -8.23 -0.67
CA ALA A 251 16.95 -7.49 0.57
C ALA A 251 18.34 -7.80 1.13
N HIS A 252 19.21 -6.80 1.10
CA HIS A 252 20.37 -6.79 1.96
C HIS A 252 19.94 -6.05 3.19
N GLU A 253 19.96 -6.74 4.30
CA GLU A 253 19.64 -6.17 5.57
C GLU A 253 20.57 -5.07 5.98
N THR A 254 19.98 -4.11 6.61
CA THR A 254 20.68 -3.16 7.49
C THR A 254 20.41 -3.52 8.92
#